data_280c1e15b2f78b9ff0cdbddd1e7cdaa5
#
_entry.id   280c1e15b2f78b9ff0cdbddd1e7cdaa5
#
_cell.length_a   1.000
_cell.length_b   1.000
_cell.length_c   1.000
_cell.angle_alpha   90.00
_cell.angle_beta   90.00
_cell.angle_gamma   90.00
#
_symmetry.space_group_name_H-M   'P 1'
#
loop_
_entity.id
_entity.type
_entity.pdbx_description
1 polymer ?
#
loop_
_entity_poly.entity_id
_entity_poly.type
_entity_poly.pdbx_seq_one_letter_code
_entity_poly.pdbx_strand_id
1 'polypeptide(L)'
;MVCVGINYKELQKTHIVFMKNALSFLGNYDILSVGIGLVYFSAARTLTTAYLKGRVNMHRTKRNFVPFILTIAAIVGILMTTAFAEGEAEYVSNFFSTPLSLLPPVLAIALALITKEVYTSLFLGCLVGGFLYANFNPVMGVTSTFDTLVESVGGNVALLAFLVMLGVIVVLMNRSGGSKAYGDWAKKHIKTKRGALLATMVLALVLGVDDYFNNLTTGNVMRPVTDGHKISRAKLAYMCDATAAPVCIMMPVSSWAAAVTGVINNEELGFQIFLRAIPYNYYAVLTMVFIIVMTALNVDYGPMKTHEDNAAKGDLYTTAERPFAGAEEMKFNPNGKVIDLIIPVIILIIGCVGGLIYAGYLNGGTTLLEMFANTDAFFGLPFGSGIALIINFIYFIIRRSMKFTELMDCLPEGFKQMVPAILILCFAWTIGGVTRYGLGAPEFVAGIVENIGPGLHNMLPAIVFLIACGLGFATGTSWGTFGILLPIVLEIFTPGGFDNLTVDALNNVPILMVGIGATLGGAVCGDHCSPISDTTIMASSGAQCYHINHVNTQLPYAMTVAGISFVNYVITGLIIDYVPQIVCLVIAIATTVGTMLVIGKVNHSMRVHSVR
;
A
#
# COMPACT_ATOMS: atom_id res chain seq x y z
N MET A 1 -0.53 -59.28 13.97
CA MET A 1 0.23 -59.32 12.70
C MET A 1 -0.67 -59.97 11.65
N VAL A 2 -1.33 -59.18 10.82
CA VAL A 2 -2.02 -59.65 9.64
C VAL A 2 -1.50 -58.75 8.51
N CYS A 3 -0.56 -59.27 7.73
CA CYS A 3 -0.10 -58.62 6.51
C CYS A 3 -1.17 -58.82 5.42
N VAL A 4 -1.91 -57.75 5.12
CA VAL A 4 -2.71 -57.69 3.91
C VAL A 4 -1.72 -57.40 2.74
N GLY A 5 -1.36 -58.44 1.99
CA GLY A 5 -0.56 -58.36 0.77
C GLY A 5 -1.40 -57.75 -0.33
N ILE A 6 -1.29 -56.43 -0.53
CA ILE A 6 -1.86 -55.75 -1.69
C ILE A 6 -0.99 -56.04 -2.88
N ASN A 7 -1.54 -56.72 -3.87
CA ASN A 7 -0.83 -57.12 -5.08
C ASN A 7 -0.52 -55.91 -5.95
N TYR A 8 0.75 -55.58 -6.08
CA TYR A 8 1.25 -54.43 -6.83
C TYR A 8 0.81 -54.39 -8.30
N LYS A 9 0.60 -55.58 -8.91
CA LYS A 9 0.11 -55.69 -10.30
C LYS A 9 -1.36 -55.32 -10.45
N GLU A 10 -2.20 -55.52 -9.43
CA GLU A 10 -3.60 -55.07 -9.46
C GLU A 10 -3.75 -53.56 -9.28
N LEU A 11 -2.96 -52.98 -8.40
CA LEU A 11 -2.90 -51.51 -8.24
C LEU A 11 -2.45 -50.84 -9.54
N GLN A 12 -1.49 -51.42 -10.27
CA GLN A 12 -1.02 -50.89 -11.54
C GLN A 12 -2.10 -51.00 -12.63
N LYS A 13 -2.87 -52.09 -12.67
CA LYS A 13 -3.98 -52.25 -13.62
C LYS A 13 -5.12 -51.25 -13.33
N THR A 14 -5.52 -51.11 -12.10
CA THR A 14 -6.56 -50.14 -11.69
C THR A 14 -6.12 -48.70 -12.01
N HIS A 15 -4.83 -48.41 -11.86
CA HIS A 15 -4.24 -47.11 -12.16
C HIS A 15 -4.25 -46.80 -13.67
N ILE A 16 -3.98 -47.79 -14.52
CA ILE A 16 -3.98 -47.65 -15.99
C ILE A 16 -5.41 -47.48 -16.52
N VAL A 17 -6.38 -48.16 -15.95
CA VAL A 17 -7.80 -48.02 -16.31
C VAL A 17 -8.33 -46.65 -15.90
N PHE A 18 -7.97 -46.19 -14.71
CA PHE A 18 -8.33 -44.83 -14.23
C PHE A 18 -7.70 -43.74 -15.13
N MET A 19 -6.43 -43.91 -15.50
CA MET A 19 -5.74 -42.97 -16.42
C MET A 19 -6.37 -42.92 -17.82
N LYS A 20 -6.77 -44.07 -18.38
CA LYS A 20 -7.45 -44.10 -19.68
C LYS A 20 -8.81 -43.41 -19.63
N ASN A 21 -9.57 -43.60 -18.57
CA ASN A 21 -10.86 -42.95 -18.41
C ASN A 21 -10.71 -41.44 -18.12
N ALA A 22 -9.72 -41.02 -17.33
CA ALA A 22 -9.41 -39.60 -17.07
C ALA A 22 -8.93 -38.89 -18.35
N LEU A 23 -8.07 -39.51 -19.17
CA LEU A 23 -7.60 -38.94 -20.44
C LEU A 23 -8.72 -38.88 -21.50
N SER A 24 -9.66 -39.83 -21.50
CA SER A 24 -10.84 -39.78 -22.36
C SER A 24 -11.83 -38.66 -21.98
N PHE A 25 -11.85 -38.29 -20.70
CA PHE A 25 -12.70 -37.20 -20.18
C PHE A 25 -12.09 -35.83 -20.46
N LEU A 26 -10.75 -35.73 -20.51
CA LEU A 26 -9.99 -34.48 -20.71
C LEU A 26 -9.85 -34.04 -22.18
N GLY A 27 -10.44 -34.76 -23.12
CA GLY A 27 -10.36 -34.47 -24.57
C GLY A 27 -10.95 -33.12 -25.03
N ASN A 28 -11.60 -32.36 -24.13
CA ASN A 28 -12.25 -31.09 -24.45
C ASN A 28 -11.72 -29.88 -23.62
N TYR A 29 -10.58 -30.00 -22.93
CA TYR A 29 -10.11 -28.97 -22.04
C TYR A 29 -8.77 -28.36 -22.47
N ASP A 30 -8.59 -27.08 -22.16
CA ASP A 30 -7.43 -26.26 -22.51
C ASP A 30 -6.11 -26.80 -21.93
N ILE A 31 -5.00 -26.60 -22.66
CA ILE A 31 -3.66 -27.16 -22.37
C ILE A 31 -3.14 -26.80 -20.96
N LEU A 32 -3.59 -25.67 -20.41
CA LEU A 32 -3.15 -25.18 -19.08
C LEU A 32 -3.74 -26.03 -17.94
N SER A 33 -5.01 -26.42 -18.02
CA SER A 33 -5.69 -27.24 -17.00
C SER A 33 -5.13 -28.66 -16.95
N VAL A 34 -4.73 -29.20 -18.11
CA VAL A 34 -4.03 -30.50 -18.22
C VAL A 34 -2.63 -30.45 -17.62
N GLY A 35 -1.91 -29.33 -17.80
CA GLY A 35 -0.57 -29.11 -17.23
C GLY A 35 -0.58 -29.06 -15.70
N ILE A 36 -1.53 -28.34 -15.11
CA ILE A 36 -1.69 -28.22 -13.65
C ILE A 36 -2.08 -29.57 -13.04
N GLY A 37 -3.02 -30.30 -13.65
CA GLY A 37 -3.40 -31.64 -13.21
C GLY A 37 -2.22 -32.62 -13.21
N LEU A 38 -1.34 -32.56 -14.21
CA LEU A 38 -0.15 -33.42 -14.32
C LEU A 38 0.92 -33.08 -13.24
N VAL A 39 1.09 -31.81 -12.89
CA VAL A 39 2.02 -31.37 -11.83
C VAL A 39 1.53 -31.84 -10.46
N TYR A 40 0.24 -31.70 -10.15
CA TYR A 40 -0.35 -32.20 -8.90
C TYR A 40 -0.28 -33.73 -8.80
N PHE A 41 -0.53 -34.42 -9.89
CA PHE A 41 -0.44 -35.88 -9.95
C PHE A 41 1.01 -36.39 -9.78
N SER A 42 1.98 -35.71 -10.36
CA SER A 42 3.41 -36.01 -10.19
C SER A 42 3.87 -35.79 -8.73
N ALA A 43 3.42 -34.71 -8.09
CA ALA A 43 3.73 -34.42 -6.69
C ALA A 43 3.08 -35.45 -5.72
N ALA A 44 1.82 -35.79 -5.94
CA ALA A 44 1.13 -36.83 -5.17
C ALA A 44 1.79 -38.21 -5.33
N ARG A 45 2.23 -38.57 -6.55
CA ARG A 45 2.96 -39.79 -6.82
C ARG A 45 4.30 -39.87 -6.12
N THR A 46 5.04 -38.76 -6.11
CA THR A 46 6.36 -38.67 -5.45
C THR A 46 6.23 -38.80 -3.93
N LEU A 47 5.22 -38.16 -3.33
CA LEU A 47 4.92 -38.25 -1.91
C LEU A 47 4.45 -39.65 -1.48
N THR A 48 3.57 -40.28 -2.28
CA THR A 48 3.09 -41.65 -2.03
C THR A 48 4.21 -42.67 -2.16
N THR A 49 5.11 -42.48 -3.12
CA THR A 49 6.27 -43.37 -3.34
C THR A 49 7.32 -43.22 -2.24
N ALA A 50 7.53 -41.99 -1.73
CA ALA A 50 8.41 -41.71 -0.59
C ALA A 50 7.84 -42.31 0.72
N TYR A 51 6.53 -42.26 0.89
CA TYR A 51 5.83 -42.85 2.03
C TYR A 51 5.92 -44.38 2.03
N LEU A 52 5.68 -45.01 0.89
CA LEU A 52 5.75 -46.49 0.73
C LEU A 52 7.17 -47.05 0.85
N LYS A 53 8.20 -46.28 0.55
CA LYS A 53 9.61 -46.69 0.69
C LYS A 53 10.20 -46.51 2.12
N GLY A 54 9.37 -46.18 3.11
CA GLY A 54 9.80 -46.10 4.53
C GLY A 54 10.87 -45.06 4.84
N ARG A 55 11.09 -44.09 3.95
CA ARG A 55 12.11 -43.03 4.11
C ARG A 55 11.69 -41.87 5.03
N VAL A 56 10.47 -41.88 5.54
CA VAL A 56 9.96 -40.84 6.43
C VAL A 56 9.62 -41.47 7.78
N ASN A 57 10.57 -41.39 8.72
CA ASN A 57 10.35 -41.77 10.11
C ASN A 57 9.61 -40.61 10.83
N MET A 58 8.29 -40.66 10.92
CA MET A 58 7.50 -39.65 11.64
C MET A 58 6.93 -40.18 12.93
N HIS A 59 7.12 -39.45 14.02
CA HIS A 59 6.53 -39.71 15.33
C HIS A 59 5.00 -39.85 15.26
N ARG A 60 4.43 -40.70 16.10
CA ARG A 60 3.02 -41.15 16.13
C ARG A 60 1.93 -40.08 15.95
N THR A 61 2.19 -38.82 16.26
CA THR A 61 1.24 -37.70 16.15
C THR A 61 1.02 -37.18 14.72
N LYS A 62 1.95 -37.42 13.79
CA LYS A 62 1.87 -36.96 12.40
C LYS A 62 1.18 -37.92 11.43
N ARG A 63 0.88 -39.15 11.87
CA ARG A 63 0.30 -40.21 11.03
C ARG A 63 -1.12 -39.93 10.54
N ASN A 64 -1.86 -39.10 11.25
CA ASN A 64 -3.24 -38.75 10.90
C ASN A 64 -3.33 -37.45 10.04
N PHE A 65 -2.25 -36.69 9.95
CA PHE A 65 -2.25 -35.41 9.25
C PHE A 65 -2.13 -35.55 7.72
N VAL A 66 -1.37 -36.53 7.26
CA VAL A 66 -1.17 -36.80 5.82
C VAL A 66 -2.46 -37.27 5.13
N PRO A 67 -3.22 -38.28 5.66
CA PRO A 67 -4.52 -38.64 5.09
C PRO A 67 -5.55 -37.50 5.17
N PHE A 68 -5.50 -36.67 6.19
CA PHE A 68 -6.36 -35.49 6.31
C PHE A 68 -6.08 -34.45 5.19
N ILE A 69 -4.81 -34.14 4.93
CA ILE A 69 -4.41 -33.23 3.82
C ILE A 69 -4.79 -33.85 2.46
N LEU A 70 -4.58 -35.16 2.27
CA LEU A 70 -4.95 -35.84 1.03
C LEU A 70 -6.47 -35.87 0.84
N THR A 71 -7.24 -36.00 1.91
CA THR A 71 -8.71 -35.95 1.86
C THR A 71 -9.19 -34.53 1.51
N ILE A 72 -8.59 -33.50 2.10
CA ILE A 72 -8.89 -32.11 1.74
C ILE A 72 -8.53 -31.83 0.28
N ALA A 73 -7.35 -32.27 -0.17
CA ALA A 73 -6.93 -32.09 -1.56
C ALA A 73 -7.84 -32.84 -2.55
N ALA A 74 -8.33 -34.01 -2.19
CA ALA A 74 -9.30 -34.77 -2.98
C ALA A 74 -10.68 -34.09 -3.00
N ILE A 75 -11.14 -33.60 -1.87
CA ILE A 75 -12.41 -32.85 -1.76
C ILE A 75 -12.32 -31.56 -2.57
N VAL A 76 -11.24 -30.79 -2.45
CA VAL A 76 -11.00 -29.59 -3.25
C VAL A 76 -10.93 -29.91 -4.76
N GLY A 77 -10.27 -31.01 -5.12
CA GLY A 77 -10.22 -31.47 -6.53
C GLY A 77 -11.60 -31.85 -7.09
N ILE A 78 -12.44 -32.54 -6.30
CA ILE A 78 -13.81 -32.89 -6.69
C ILE A 78 -14.71 -31.63 -6.77
N LEU A 79 -14.56 -30.70 -5.84
CA LEU A 79 -15.30 -29.44 -5.82
C LEU A 79 -14.92 -28.55 -7.01
N MET A 80 -13.65 -28.58 -7.45
CA MET A 80 -13.20 -27.84 -8.64
C MET A 80 -13.80 -28.41 -9.95
N THR A 81 -14.01 -29.73 -10.05
CA THR A 81 -14.54 -30.34 -11.28
C THR A 81 -16.07 -30.17 -11.45
N THR A 82 -16.80 -29.88 -10.40
CA THR A 82 -18.26 -29.66 -10.49
C THR A 82 -18.65 -28.20 -10.81
N ALA A 83 -17.73 -27.26 -10.65
CA ALA A 83 -17.97 -25.84 -10.87
C ALA A 83 -17.94 -25.39 -12.35
N PHE A 84 -17.46 -26.23 -13.28
CA PHE A 84 -17.28 -25.86 -14.70
C PHE A 84 -18.39 -26.33 -15.65
N ALA A 85 -19.59 -26.62 -15.16
CA ALA A 85 -20.63 -27.24 -15.96
C ALA A 85 -21.97 -26.49 -15.96
N GLU A 86 -21.97 -25.16 -16.00
CA GLU A 86 -23.23 -24.43 -16.31
C GLU A 86 -22.95 -23.28 -17.28
N GLY A 87 -23.76 -23.24 -18.36
CA GLY A 87 -23.64 -22.30 -19.45
C GLY A 87 -24.15 -20.90 -19.09
N GLU A 88 -23.71 -19.95 -19.87
CA GLU A 88 -23.83 -18.50 -19.84
C GLU A 88 -25.27 -17.97 -19.65
N ALA A 89 -25.73 -17.92 -18.41
CA ALA A 89 -26.63 -16.87 -17.99
C ALA A 89 -25.83 -15.92 -17.09
N GLU A 90 -25.82 -14.64 -17.39
CA GLU A 90 -25.14 -13.62 -16.59
C GLU A 90 -25.64 -13.72 -15.14
N TYR A 91 -24.80 -14.26 -14.25
CA TYR A 91 -25.19 -14.53 -12.88
C TYR A 91 -25.22 -13.21 -12.10
N VAL A 92 -26.37 -12.82 -11.63
CA VAL A 92 -26.56 -11.64 -10.78
C VAL A 92 -26.89 -12.08 -9.36
N SER A 93 -26.15 -11.59 -8.38
CA SER A 93 -26.41 -11.84 -6.96
C SER A 93 -27.74 -11.22 -6.52
N ASN A 94 -28.47 -11.88 -5.61
CA ASN A 94 -29.64 -11.31 -4.94
C ASN A 94 -29.29 -10.08 -4.08
N PHE A 95 -28.02 -9.87 -3.79
CA PHE A 95 -27.50 -8.75 -3.01
C PHE A 95 -26.92 -7.63 -3.87
N PHE A 96 -27.01 -7.77 -5.21
CA PHE A 96 -26.53 -6.74 -6.14
C PHE A 96 -27.25 -5.41 -5.90
N SER A 97 -26.51 -4.32 -5.83
CA SER A 97 -27.00 -2.95 -5.59
C SER A 97 -27.88 -2.81 -4.34
N THR A 98 -27.57 -3.56 -3.28
CA THR A 98 -28.23 -3.46 -1.98
C THR A 98 -27.28 -2.92 -0.90
N PRO A 99 -27.75 -2.50 0.30
CA PRO A 99 -26.87 -2.12 1.41
C PRO A 99 -25.83 -3.21 1.78
N LEU A 100 -26.14 -4.48 1.50
CA LEU A 100 -25.25 -5.61 1.77
C LEU A 100 -24.06 -5.67 0.79
N SER A 101 -24.11 -4.95 -0.32
CA SER A 101 -22.95 -4.80 -1.21
C SER A 101 -21.74 -4.15 -0.52
N LEU A 102 -21.96 -3.33 0.51
CA LEU A 102 -20.90 -2.71 1.33
C LEU A 102 -20.48 -3.57 2.51
N LEU A 103 -21.12 -4.71 2.77
CA LEU A 103 -20.81 -5.56 3.93
C LEU A 103 -19.38 -6.13 3.91
N PRO A 104 -18.80 -6.59 2.76
CA PRO A 104 -17.45 -7.15 2.74
C PRO A 104 -16.38 -6.18 3.28
N PRO A 105 -16.26 -4.94 2.79
CA PRO A 105 -15.30 -3.98 3.34
C PRO A 105 -15.62 -3.59 4.80
N VAL A 106 -16.91 -3.38 5.14
CA VAL A 106 -17.32 -3.02 6.52
C VAL A 106 -16.96 -4.14 7.50
N LEU A 107 -17.16 -5.40 7.11
CA LEU A 107 -16.78 -6.55 7.94
C LEU A 107 -15.26 -6.67 8.09
N ALA A 108 -14.50 -6.48 7.01
CA ALA A 108 -13.04 -6.47 7.07
C ALA A 108 -12.53 -5.42 8.07
N ILE A 109 -13.13 -4.22 8.05
CA ILE A 109 -12.87 -3.14 8.99
C ILE A 109 -13.19 -3.58 10.44
N ALA A 110 -14.40 -4.07 10.68
CA ALA A 110 -14.82 -4.46 12.01
C ALA A 110 -13.91 -5.56 12.59
N LEU A 111 -13.55 -6.54 11.77
CA LEU A 111 -12.63 -7.61 12.18
C LEU A 111 -11.22 -7.06 12.47
N ALA A 112 -10.69 -6.16 11.64
CA ALA A 112 -9.38 -5.56 11.86
C ALA A 112 -9.33 -4.78 13.18
N LEU A 113 -10.39 -4.05 13.52
CA LEU A 113 -10.51 -3.35 14.81
C LEU A 113 -10.53 -4.31 16.01
N ILE A 114 -11.26 -5.43 15.90
CA ILE A 114 -11.43 -6.41 16.98
C ILE A 114 -10.16 -7.26 17.15
N THR A 115 -9.62 -7.77 16.05
CA THR A 115 -8.49 -8.72 16.05
C THR A 115 -7.14 -8.04 16.08
N LYS A 116 -7.06 -6.77 15.63
CA LYS A 116 -5.82 -6.03 15.38
C LYS A 116 -4.90 -6.73 14.36
N GLU A 117 -5.50 -7.48 13.44
CA GLU A 117 -4.80 -8.24 12.40
C GLU A 117 -5.47 -7.95 11.05
N VAL A 118 -4.68 -7.47 10.08
CA VAL A 118 -5.20 -6.90 8.82
C VAL A 118 -5.39 -7.97 7.76
N TYR A 119 -4.42 -8.87 7.57
CA TYR A 119 -4.46 -9.83 6.47
C TYR A 119 -5.63 -10.80 6.56
N THR A 120 -5.82 -11.41 7.74
CA THR A 120 -6.95 -12.33 7.97
C THR A 120 -8.28 -11.59 7.84
N SER A 121 -8.35 -10.34 8.33
CA SER A 121 -9.56 -9.52 8.25
C SER A 121 -9.95 -9.20 6.81
N LEU A 122 -8.98 -8.79 5.98
CA LEU A 122 -9.18 -8.56 4.56
C LEU A 122 -9.58 -9.85 3.82
N PHE A 123 -8.88 -10.96 4.10
CA PHE A 123 -9.21 -12.25 3.50
C PHE A 123 -10.62 -12.72 3.84
N LEU A 124 -11.05 -12.57 5.10
CA LEU A 124 -12.42 -12.88 5.51
C LEU A 124 -13.44 -11.95 4.85
N GLY A 125 -13.09 -10.67 4.66
CA GLY A 125 -13.88 -9.73 3.86
C GLY A 125 -14.07 -10.22 2.42
N CYS A 126 -13.00 -10.68 1.75
CA CYS A 126 -13.06 -11.27 0.41
C CYS A 126 -14.00 -12.48 0.39
N LEU A 127 -13.86 -13.41 1.35
CA LEU A 127 -14.70 -14.60 1.46
C LEU A 127 -16.18 -14.25 1.63
N VAL A 128 -16.50 -13.32 2.53
CA VAL A 128 -17.88 -12.88 2.73
C VAL A 128 -18.44 -12.23 1.48
N GLY A 129 -17.64 -11.45 0.76
CA GLY A 129 -18.00 -10.91 -0.54
C GLY A 129 -18.36 -12.01 -1.54
N GLY A 130 -17.52 -13.02 -1.69
CA GLY A 130 -17.79 -14.18 -2.55
C GLY A 130 -19.03 -14.97 -2.13
N PHE A 131 -19.26 -15.15 -0.82
CA PHE A 131 -20.47 -15.81 -0.32
C PHE A 131 -21.74 -15.00 -0.60
N LEU A 132 -21.71 -13.68 -0.47
CA LEU A 132 -22.82 -12.80 -0.86
C LEU A 132 -23.05 -12.87 -2.37
N TYR A 133 -21.97 -12.76 -3.16
CA TYR A 133 -22.06 -12.91 -4.61
C TYR A 133 -22.73 -14.22 -4.99
N ALA A 134 -22.36 -15.32 -4.37
CA ALA A 134 -22.87 -16.67 -4.62
C ALA A 134 -24.22 -16.98 -3.93
N ASN A 135 -24.93 -15.99 -3.37
CA ASN A 135 -26.17 -16.20 -2.61
C ASN A 135 -26.03 -17.28 -1.53
N PHE A 136 -24.89 -17.29 -0.81
CA PHE A 136 -24.51 -18.25 0.22
C PHE A 136 -24.30 -19.69 -0.27
N ASN A 137 -24.16 -19.93 -1.58
CA ASN A 137 -23.70 -21.22 -2.06
C ASN A 137 -22.21 -21.42 -1.64
N PRO A 138 -21.88 -22.44 -0.82
CA PRO A 138 -20.55 -22.54 -0.23
C PRO A 138 -19.45 -22.85 -1.26
N VAL A 139 -19.77 -23.63 -2.29
CA VAL A 139 -18.80 -23.98 -3.35
C VAL A 139 -18.56 -22.75 -4.23
N MET A 140 -19.63 -22.20 -4.77
CA MET A 140 -19.56 -21.00 -5.63
C MET A 140 -18.97 -19.80 -4.88
N GLY A 141 -19.25 -19.63 -3.58
CA GLY A 141 -18.71 -18.53 -2.79
C GLY A 141 -17.19 -18.59 -2.64
N VAL A 142 -16.64 -19.79 -2.43
CA VAL A 142 -15.19 -19.98 -2.37
C VAL A 142 -14.57 -19.83 -3.77
N THR A 143 -15.13 -20.50 -4.80
CA THR A 143 -14.57 -20.43 -6.15
C THR A 143 -14.58 -19.01 -6.69
N SER A 144 -15.70 -18.29 -6.61
CA SER A 144 -15.78 -16.91 -7.08
C SER A 144 -14.82 -15.97 -6.32
N THR A 145 -14.57 -16.21 -5.02
CA THR A 145 -13.55 -15.43 -4.30
C THR A 145 -12.16 -15.62 -4.89
N PHE A 146 -11.78 -16.88 -5.18
CA PHE A 146 -10.48 -17.16 -5.78
C PHE A 146 -10.39 -16.74 -7.25
N ASP A 147 -11.46 -16.88 -8.01
CA ASP A 147 -11.53 -16.41 -9.41
C ASP A 147 -11.33 -14.89 -9.46
N THR A 148 -12.05 -14.13 -8.62
CA THR A 148 -11.87 -12.67 -8.50
C THR A 148 -10.45 -12.33 -8.04
N LEU A 149 -9.85 -13.09 -7.12
CA LEU A 149 -8.46 -12.88 -6.69
C LEU A 149 -7.50 -13.04 -7.88
N VAL A 150 -7.65 -14.13 -8.63
CA VAL A 150 -6.78 -14.43 -9.79
C VAL A 150 -6.93 -13.37 -10.87
N GLU A 151 -8.16 -12.95 -11.17
CA GLU A 151 -8.44 -11.92 -12.17
C GLU A 151 -7.88 -10.56 -11.73
N SER A 152 -8.18 -10.13 -10.50
CA SER A 152 -7.74 -8.84 -9.95
C SER A 152 -6.21 -8.76 -9.86
N VAL A 153 -5.54 -9.82 -9.41
CA VAL A 153 -4.08 -9.88 -9.33
C VAL A 153 -3.47 -9.99 -10.74
N GLY A 154 -4.08 -10.79 -11.62
CA GLY A 154 -3.64 -10.97 -13.01
C GLY A 154 -3.61 -9.65 -13.78
N GLY A 155 -4.66 -8.84 -13.66
CA GLY A 155 -4.72 -7.50 -14.26
C GLY A 155 -3.65 -6.52 -13.74
N ASN A 156 -3.12 -6.76 -12.55
CA ASN A 156 -2.18 -5.84 -11.87
C ASN A 156 -0.75 -6.41 -11.72
N VAL A 157 -0.40 -7.52 -12.38
CA VAL A 157 0.93 -8.16 -12.25
C VAL A 157 2.08 -7.22 -12.60
N ALA A 158 1.90 -6.34 -13.58
CA ALA A 158 2.90 -5.36 -13.97
C ALA A 158 3.25 -4.40 -12.81
N LEU A 159 2.24 -3.96 -12.06
CA LEU A 159 2.42 -3.13 -10.87
C LEU A 159 3.16 -3.88 -9.76
N LEU A 160 2.82 -5.15 -9.53
CA LEU A 160 3.55 -5.98 -8.56
C LEU A 160 5.03 -6.14 -8.96
N ALA A 161 5.32 -6.32 -10.25
CA ALA A 161 6.69 -6.35 -10.75
C ALA A 161 7.43 -5.03 -10.50
N PHE A 162 6.76 -3.88 -10.72
CA PHE A 162 7.32 -2.57 -10.39
C PHE A 162 7.69 -2.47 -8.90
N LEU A 163 6.79 -2.84 -7.98
CA LEU A 163 7.06 -2.80 -6.54
C LEU A 163 8.24 -3.69 -6.15
N VAL A 164 8.33 -4.88 -6.72
CA VAL A 164 9.47 -5.79 -6.48
C VAL A 164 10.79 -5.15 -6.95
N MET A 165 10.83 -4.60 -8.16
CA MET A 165 12.03 -3.94 -8.70
C MET A 165 12.43 -2.72 -7.84
N LEU A 166 11.45 -1.97 -7.37
CA LEU A 166 11.66 -0.87 -6.44
C LEU A 166 12.31 -1.37 -5.14
N GLY A 167 11.75 -2.40 -4.51
CA GLY A 167 12.30 -3.01 -3.30
C GLY A 167 13.74 -3.51 -3.49
N VAL A 168 14.07 -4.06 -4.65
CA VAL A 168 15.45 -4.48 -4.98
C VAL A 168 16.40 -3.28 -5.03
N ILE A 169 16.01 -2.18 -5.69
CA ILE A 169 16.83 -0.96 -5.76
C ILE A 169 17.08 -0.39 -4.36
N VAL A 170 16.08 -0.45 -3.50
CA VAL A 170 16.17 -0.06 -2.09
C VAL A 170 17.21 -0.87 -1.34
N VAL A 171 17.14 -2.19 -1.45
CA VAL A 171 18.11 -3.10 -0.78
C VAL A 171 19.52 -2.86 -1.32
N LEU A 172 19.69 -2.64 -2.62
CA LEU A 172 20.98 -2.28 -3.23
C LEU A 172 21.57 -1.02 -2.61
N MET A 173 20.77 0.05 -2.45
CA MET A 173 21.22 1.30 -1.83
C MET A 173 21.63 1.13 -0.38
N ASN A 174 20.89 0.36 0.39
CA ASN A 174 21.18 0.09 1.78
C ASN A 174 22.47 -0.77 1.93
N ARG A 175 22.55 -1.89 1.22
CA ARG A 175 23.73 -2.79 1.25
C ARG A 175 24.99 -2.14 0.72
N SER A 176 24.90 -1.24 -0.27
CA SER A 176 26.05 -0.48 -0.77
C SER A 176 26.70 0.42 0.28
N GLY A 177 26.00 0.71 1.37
CA GLY A 177 26.41 1.64 2.41
C GLY A 177 26.11 3.11 2.09
N GLY A 178 25.40 3.39 1.00
CA GLY A 178 25.03 4.75 0.59
C GLY A 178 24.21 5.48 1.64
N SER A 179 23.22 4.81 2.22
CA SER A 179 22.36 5.34 3.29
C SER A 179 23.17 5.73 4.53
N LYS A 180 24.07 4.85 4.98
CA LYS A 180 24.97 5.13 6.11
C LYS A 180 25.90 6.30 5.83
N ALA A 181 26.50 6.33 4.63
CA ALA A 181 27.41 7.41 4.24
C ALA A 181 26.71 8.77 4.25
N TYR A 182 25.41 8.83 3.86
CA TYR A 182 24.61 10.03 4.00
C TYR A 182 24.42 10.44 5.47
N GLY A 183 24.10 9.49 6.35
CA GLY A 183 23.96 9.75 7.78
C GLY A 183 25.26 10.29 8.40
N ASP A 184 26.42 9.70 8.05
CA ASP A 184 27.72 10.16 8.51
C ASP A 184 28.06 11.56 7.96
N TRP A 185 27.72 11.85 6.71
CA TRP A 185 27.85 13.19 6.14
C TRP A 185 26.95 14.19 6.85
N ALA A 186 25.67 13.86 7.05
CA ALA A 186 24.69 14.69 7.72
C ALA A 186 25.12 15.02 9.16
N LYS A 187 25.64 14.04 9.91
CA LYS A 187 26.17 14.23 11.28
C LYS A 187 27.32 15.23 11.33
N LYS A 188 28.16 15.32 10.30
CA LYS A 188 29.28 16.25 10.23
C LYS A 188 28.86 17.69 9.89
N HIS A 189 27.82 17.85 9.04
CA HIS A 189 27.46 19.15 8.47
C HIS A 189 26.28 19.79 9.18
N ILE A 190 25.35 19.01 9.75
CA ILE A 190 24.19 19.49 10.47
C ILE A 190 24.57 19.79 11.91
N LYS A 191 24.33 21.04 12.36
CA LYS A 191 24.76 21.51 13.68
C LYS A 191 23.62 21.94 14.58
N THR A 192 22.38 21.91 14.10
CA THR A 192 21.23 22.39 14.85
C THR A 192 20.07 21.40 14.84
N LYS A 193 19.26 21.38 15.90
CA LYS A 193 18.04 20.57 16.00
C LYS A 193 17.09 20.82 14.82
N ARG A 194 16.87 22.08 14.46
CA ARG A 194 16.05 22.45 13.29
C ARG A 194 16.64 21.92 11.99
N GLY A 195 17.97 22.05 11.83
CA GLY A 195 18.68 21.51 10.66
C GLY A 195 18.53 20.00 10.54
N ALA A 196 18.57 19.25 11.65
CA ALA A 196 18.38 17.81 11.64
C ALA A 196 16.96 17.41 11.21
N LEU A 197 15.92 18.10 11.70
CA LEU A 197 14.54 17.84 11.29
C LEU A 197 14.29 18.19 9.81
N LEU A 198 14.80 19.35 9.33
CA LEU A 198 14.68 19.73 7.93
C LEU A 198 15.47 18.77 7.01
N ALA A 199 16.66 18.32 7.43
CA ALA A 199 17.43 17.34 6.66
C ALA A 199 16.71 15.97 6.62
N THR A 200 15.99 15.59 7.69
CA THR A 200 15.14 14.41 7.67
C THR A 200 14.03 14.56 6.62
N MET A 201 13.36 15.70 6.59
CA MET A 201 12.33 15.99 5.60
C MET A 201 12.89 16.02 4.16
N VAL A 202 14.06 16.66 3.94
CA VAL A 202 14.71 16.69 2.62
C VAL A 202 15.09 15.28 2.16
N LEU A 203 15.62 14.44 3.05
CA LEU A 203 15.91 13.03 2.73
C LEU A 203 14.63 12.30 2.33
N ALA A 204 13.55 12.46 3.10
CA ALA A 204 12.27 11.85 2.78
C ALA A 204 11.70 12.33 1.43
N LEU A 205 11.88 13.60 1.06
CA LEU A 205 11.52 14.11 -0.27
C LEU A 205 12.33 13.43 -1.38
N VAL A 206 13.61 13.21 -1.18
CA VAL A 206 14.47 12.49 -2.14
C VAL A 206 14.05 11.02 -2.29
N LEU A 207 13.59 10.41 -1.19
CA LEU A 207 13.18 9.00 -1.14
C LEU A 207 11.68 8.79 -1.43
N GLY A 208 10.97 9.82 -1.88
CA GLY A 208 9.52 9.84 -2.07
C GLY A 208 8.97 8.98 -3.21
N VAL A 209 9.72 8.01 -3.68
CA VAL A 209 9.29 7.04 -4.70
C VAL A 209 8.46 5.90 -4.14
N ASP A 210 8.65 5.58 -2.84
CA ASP A 210 7.90 4.55 -2.13
C ASP A 210 7.87 4.86 -0.62
N ASP A 211 6.70 4.74 -0.01
CA ASP A 211 6.47 5.11 1.38
C ASP A 211 7.08 4.12 2.39
N TYR A 212 7.05 2.82 2.11
CA TYR A 212 7.67 1.80 2.95
C TYR A 212 9.20 1.98 3.00
N PHE A 213 9.78 2.20 1.81
CA PHE A 213 11.20 2.50 1.70
C PHE A 213 11.56 3.79 2.42
N ASN A 214 10.79 4.84 2.19
CA ASN A 214 11.02 6.13 2.80
C ASN A 214 11.05 6.03 4.32
N ASN A 215 10.04 5.40 4.91
CA ASN A 215 9.93 5.20 6.35
C ASN A 215 11.17 4.52 6.96
N LEU A 216 11.51 3.34 6.46
CA LEU A 216 12.63 2.55 7.00
C LEU A 216 13.98 3.24 6.78
N THR A 217 14.20 3.75 5.57
CA THR A 217 15.51 4.32 5.22
C THR A 217 15.72 5.64 5.92
N THR A 218 14.74 6.54 5.91
CA THR A 218 14.83 7.84 6.59
C THR A 218 15.06 7.64 8.09
N GLY A 219 14.33 6.73 8.73
CA GLY A 219 14.51 6.42 10.14
C GLY A 219 15.92 5.91 10.46
N ASN A 220 16.36 4.89 9.75
CA ASN A 220 17.68 4.29 9.97
C ASN A 220 18.84 5.26 9.71
N VAL A 221 18.74 6.08 8.65
CA VAL A 221 19.77 7.02 8.23
C VAL A 221 19.86 8.22 9.15
N MET A 222 18.70 8.77 9.55
CA MET A 222 18.66 10.00 10.35
C MET A 222 18.74 9.77 11.85
N ARG A 223 18.51 8.55 12.33
CA ARG A 223 18.59 8.20 13.75
C ARG A 223 19.88 8.65 14.43
N PRO A 224 21.09 8.36 13.91
CA PRO A 224 22.32 8.84 14.54
C PRO A 224 22.46 10.36 14.55
N VAL A 225 21.86 11.04 13.58
CA VAL A 225 21.85 12.50 13.46
C VAL A 225 20.91 13.10 14.50
N THR A 226 19.68 12.61 14.58
CA THR A 226 18.66 13.08 15.53
C THR A 226 19.04 12.81 16.98
N ASP A 227 19.61 11.62 17.26
CA ASP A 227 20.15 11.28 18.58
C ASP A 227 21.25 12.26 19.04
N GLY A 228 22.18 12.58 18.14
CA GLY A 228 23.24 13.57 18.41
C GLY A 228 22.74 14.97 18.70
N HIS A 229 21.54 15.31 18.23
CA HIS A 229 20.87 16.60 18.45
C HIS A 229 19.80 16.55 19.56
N LYS A 230 19.75 15.45 20.33
CA LYS A 230 18.80 15.26 21.44
C LYS A 230 17.34 15.43 20.99
N ILE A 231 17.01 14.86 19.84
CA ILE A 231 15.64 14.73 19.32
C ILE A 231 15.13 13.36 19.75
N SER A 232 13.92 13.29 20.27
CA SER A 232 13.34 12.02 20.74
C SER A 232 13.13 11.03 19.58
N ARG A 233 13.20 9.74 19.89
CA ARG A 233 12.91 8.68 18.91
C ARG A 233 11.47 8.76 18.42
N ALA A 234 10.52 9.19 19.26
CA ALA A 234 9.14 9.45 18.88
C ALA A 234 9.03 10.56 17.84
N LYS A 235 9.81 11.64 17.99
CA LYS A 235 9.83 12.74 17.01
C LYS A 235 10.42 12.30 15.68
N LEU A 236 11.49 11.50 15.69
CA LEU A 236 12.03 10.92 14.46
C LEU A 236 11.00 10.00 13.80
N ALA A 237 10.33 9.12 14.55
CA ALA A 237 9.30 8.24 14.01
C ALA A 237 8.17 9.04 13.36
N TYR A 238 7.68 10.11 14.02
CA TYR A 238 6.72 11.03 13.43
C TYR A 238 7.23 11.67 12.14
N MET A 239 8.48 12.13 12.11
CA MET A 239 9.05 12.70 10.88
C MET A 239 9.08 11.69 9.73
N CYS A 240 9.44 10.43 10.01
CA CYS A 240 9.46 9.37 9.01
C CYS A 240 8.06 9.09 8.47
N ASP A 241 7.09 8.84 9.34
CA ASP A 241 5.72 8.50 8.97
C ASP A 241 5.03 9.65 8.24
N ALA A 242 5.05 10.84 8.83
CA ALA A 242 4.41 12.03 8.28
C ALA A 242 5.06 12.58 6.98
N THR A 243 6.23 12.08 6.58
CA THR A 243 6.87 12.43 5.30
C THR A 243 6.97 11.27 4.33
N ALA A 244 6.49 10.09 4.68
CA ALA A 244 6.52 8.94 3.78
C ALA A 244 5.32 8.96 2.82
N ALA A 245 4.16 8.48 3.25
CA ALA A 245 2.96 8.47 2.41
C ALA A 245 2.56 9.87 1.91
N PRO A 246 2.58 10.96 2.72
CA PRO A 246 2.28 12.29 2.21
C PRO A 246 3.20 12.78 1.10
N VAL A 247 4.48 12.42 1.11
CA VAL A 247 5.40 12.78 0.02
C VAL A 247 5.13 11.90 -1.20
N CYS A 248 5.02 10.58 -1.04
CA CYS A 248 4.84 9.65 -2.14
C CYS A 248 3.57 9.90 -2.94
N ILE A 249 2.47 10.26 -2.26
CA ILE A 249 1.18 10.57 -2.90
C ILE A 249 1.20 11.89 -3.71
N MET A 250 2.21 12.73 -3.50
CA MET A 250 2.43 13.96 -4.28
C MET A 250 3.47 13.78 -5.39
N MET A 251 4.16 12.63 -5.45
CA MET A 251 5.19 12.36 -6.44
C MET A 251 4.61 11.65 -7.66
N PRO A 252 4.77 12.20 -8.88
CA PRO A 252 4.30 11.57 -10.11
C PRO A 252 4.96 10.21 -10.40
N VAL A 253 6.18 10.02 -9.90
CA VAL A 253 6.92 8.77 -10.00
C VAL A 253 7.01 8.15 -8.63
N SER A 254 6.00 7.36 -8.29
CA SER A 254 5.93 6.69 -6.99
C SER A 254 5.08 5.41 -7.08
N SER A 255 5.22 4.57 -6.06
CA SER A 255 4.33 3.42 -5.86
C SER A 255 2.85 3.85 -5.75
N TRP A 256 2.59 5.04 -5.20
CA TRP A 256 1.25 5.61 -5.08
C TRP A 256 0.65 6.03 -6.42
N ALA A 257 1.43 6.67 -7.29
CA ALA A 257 0.98 7.03 -8.63
C ALA A 257 0.50 5.80 -9.40
N ALA A 258 1.26 4.72 -9.33
CA ALA A 258 0.90 3.45 -9.96
C ALA A 258 -0.33 2.81 -9.30
N ALA A 259 -0.36 2.75 -7.96
CA ALA A 259 -1.46 2.11 -7.24
C ALA A 259 -2.80 2.83 -7.45
N VAL A 260 -2.81 4.17 -7.37
CA VAL A 260 -4.03 4.97 -7.60
C VAL A 260 -4.50 4.83 -9.06
N THR A 261 -3.57 4.88 -10.03
CA THR A 261 -3.90 4.64 -11.44
C THR A 261 -4.51 3.25 -11.63
N GLY A 262 -3.94 2.22 -10.99
CA GLY A 262 -4.44 0.86 -11.04
C GLY A 262 -5.84 0.69 -10.46
N VAL A 263 -6.15 1.38 -9.38
CA VAL A 263 -7.49 1.34 -8.76
C VAL A 263 -8.53 2.08 -9.61
N ILE A 264 -8.14 3.20 -10.25
CA ILE A 264 -9.01 3.90 -11.19
C ILE A 264 -9.32 3.01 -12.40
N ASN A 265 -8.40 2.11 -12.75
CA ASN A 265 -8.55 1.10 -13.81
C ASN A 265 -8.94 1.69 -15.17
N ASN A 266 -8.35 2.82 -15.51
CA ASN A 266 -8.48 3.46 -16.81
C ASN A 266 -7.10 3.95 -17.25
N GLU A 267 -6.58 3.37 -18.36
CA GLU A 267 -5.21 3.60 -18.83
C GLU A 267 -4.96 5.07 -19.20
N GLU A 268 -5.96 5.75 -19.75
CA GLU A 268 -5.86 7.14 -20.22
C GLU A 268 -6.09 8.15 -19.08
N LEU A 269 -7.12 7.91 -18.25
CA LEU A 269 -7.57 8.87 -17.25
C LEU A 269 -6.87 8.71 -15.90
N GLY A 270 -6.51 7.49 -15.51
CA GLY A 270 -6.06 7.17 -14.14
C GLY A 270 -4.88 8.03 -13.68
N PHE A 271 -3.84 8.12 -14.50
CA PHE A 271 -2.68 8.92 -14.17
C PHE A 271 -2.95 10.43 -14.21
N GLN A 272 -3.78 10.89 -15.17
CA GLN A 272 -4.21 12.30 -15.27
C GLN A 272 -5.00 12.74 -14.05
N ILE A 273 -5.94 11.90 -13.60
CA ILE A 273 -6.73 12.13 -12.40
C ILE A 273 -5.83 12.21 -11.16
N PHE A 274 -4.88 11.26 -11.04
CA PHE A 274 -3.91 11.28 -9.95
C PHE A 274 -3.15 12.61 -9.89
N LEU A 275 -2.57 13.04 -11.02
CA LEU A 275 -1.80 14.30 -11.08
C LEU A 275 -2.66 15.52 -10.72
N ARG A 276 -3.89 15.58 -11.24
CA ARG A 276 -4.80 16.71 -11.00
C ARG A 276 -5.36 16.73 -9.58
N ALA A 277 -5.42 15.59 -8.89
CA ALA A 277 -5.86 15.49 -7.50
C ALA A 277 -4.79 15.93 -6.49
N ILE A 278 -3.49 15.95 -6.85
CA ILE A 278 -2.39 16.30 -5.94
C ILE A 278 -2.63 17.61 -5.18
N PRO A 279 -2.98 18.75 -5.83
CA PRO A 279 -3.19 20.01 -5.11
C PRO A 279 -4.38 20.01 -4.16
N TYR A 280 -5.32 19.08 -4.32
CA TYR A 280 -6.48 18.90 -3.45
C TYR A 280 -6.25 17.85 -2.36
N ASN A 281 -5.10 17.18 -2.35
CA ASN A 281 -4.73 16.30 -1.25
C ASN A 281 -4.25 17.13 -0.05
N TYR A 282 -5.23 17.78 0.62
CA TYR A 282 -4.92 18.72 1.70
C TYR A 282 -4.17 18.06 2.83
N TYR A 283 -4.54 16.85 3.25
CA TYR A 283 -3.83 16.22 4.36
C TYR A 283 -2.33 16.06 4.07
N ALA A 284 -1.96 15.60 2.88
CA ALA A 284 -0.57 15.43 2.49
C ALA A 284 0.17 16.78 2.41
N VAL A 285 -0.40 17.74 1.66
CA VAL A 285 0.21 19.08 1.50
C VAL A 285 0.33 19.80 2.85
N LEU A 286 -0.74 19.79 3.65
CA LEU A 286 -0.76 20.51 4.91
C LEU A 286 0.10 19.85 5.99
N THR A 287 0.32 18.54 5.92
CA THR A 287 1.30 17.83 6.78
C THR A 287 2.71 18.35 6.49
N MET A 288 3.10 18.55 5.23
CA MET A 288 4.40 19.13 4.90
C MET A 288 4.53 20.56 5.42
N VAL A 289 3.51 21.39 5.21
CA VAL A 289 3.46 22.77 5.74
C VAL A 289 3.55 22.76 7.27
N PHE A 290 2.79 21.88 7.92
CA PHE A 290 2.78 21.72 9.38
C PHE A 290 4.18 21.38 9.92
N ILE A 291 4.88 20.42 9.32
CA ILE A 291 6.24 20.01 9.71
C ILE A 291 7.21 21.20 9.58
N ILE A 292 7.15 21.94 8.47
CA ILE A 292 8.01 23.11 8.24
C ILE A 292 7.76 24.17 9.31
N VAL A 293 6.49 24.54 9.53
CA VAL A 293 6.13 25.59 10.50
C VAL A 293 6.44 25.17 11.93
N MET A 294 6.10 23.92 12.30
CA MET A 294 6.45 23.35 13.60
C MET A 294 7.96 23.39 13.87
N THR A 295 8.76 23.00 12.89
CA THR A 295 10.22 23.02 12.98
C THR A 295 10.76 24.45 13.07
N ALA A 296 10.25 25.38 12.25
CA ALA A 296 10.67 26.78 12.25
C ALA A 296 10.35 27.48 13.58
N LEU A 297 9.15 27.24 14.12
CA LEU A 297 8.71 27.81 15.39
C LEU A 297 9.30 27.06 16.60
N ASN A 298 9.87 25.88 16.43
CA ASN A 298 10.32 24.97 17.48
C ASN A 298 9.21 24.69 18.52
N VAL A 299 8.03 24.35 18.03
CA VAL A 299 6.83 24.13 18.85
C VAL A 299 6.50 22.65 18.88
N ASP A 300 6.43 22.11 20.08
CA ASP A 300 5.93 20.77 20.37
C ASP A 300 4.79 20.86 21.39
N TYR A 301 3.76 20.03 21.24
CA TYR A 301 2.60 19.98 22.12
C TYR A 301 2.11 18.55 22.35
N GLY A 302 1.19 18.38 23.30
CA GLY A 302 0.69 17.06 23.67
C GLY A 302 1.80 16.14 24.20
N PRO A 303 1.65 14.83 24.06
CA PRO A 303 2.64 13.84 24.50
C PRO A 303 4.02 14.02 23.86
N MET A 304 4.08 14.48 22.60
CA MET A 304 5.34 14.73 21.90
C MET A 304 6.23 15.73 22.65
N LYS A 305 5.63 16.75 23.26
CA LYS A 305 6.37 17.75 24.06
C LYS A 305 7.09 17.08 25.23
N THR A 306 6.45 16.15 25.92
CA THR A 306 7.06 15.41 27.04
C THR A 306 8.28 14.60 26.54
N HIS A 307 8.15 13.91 25.39
CA HIS A 307 9.26 13.18 24.79
C HIS A 307 10.42 14.08 24.40
N GLU A 308 10.15 15.26 23.85
CA GLU A 308 11.17 16.23 23.47
C GLU A 308 11.84 16.91 24.68
N ASP A 309 11.07 17.21 25.75
CA ASP A 309 11.62 17.75 26.99
C ASP A 309 12.53 16.72 27.71
N ASN A 310 12.22 15.42 27.63
CA ASN A 310 13.06 14.33 28.15
C ASN A 310 14.31 14.10 27.28
N ALA A 311 14.15 14.16 25.96
CA ALA A 311 15.28 14.03 25.03
C ALA A 311 16.29 15.15 25.21
N ALA A 312 15.86 16.38 25.51
CA ALA A 312 16.75 17.50 25.84
C ALA A 312 17.63 17.20 27.07
N LYS A 313 17.11 16.41 28.04
CA LYS A 313 17.84 15.95 29.23
C LYS A 313 18.70 14.71 28.97
N GLY A 314 18.60 14.09 27.78
CA GLY A 314 19.37 12.92 27.37
C GLY A 314 18.58 11.60 27.32
N ASP A 315 17.30 11.59 27.73
CA ASP A 315 16.42 10.42 27.59
C ASP A 315 15.66 10.48 26.26
N LEU A 316 16.17 9.79 25.26
CA LEU A 316 15.60 9.79 23.91
C LEU A 316 14.32 8.94 23.77
N TYR A 317 14.00 8.13 24.77
CA TYR A 317 12.92 7.13 24.68
C TYR A 317 11.72 7.44 25.57
N THR A 318 11.92 8.13 26.68
CA THR A 318 10.92 8.50 27.69
C THR A 318 10.38 7.32 28.51
N THR A 319 10.19 6.15 27.90
CA THR A 319 9.70 4.92 28.55
C THR A 319 10.82 3.88 28.68
N ALA A 320 10.60 2.85 29.52
CA ALA A 320 11.61 1.81 29.77
C ALA A 320 11.72 0.79 28.63
N GLU A 321 10.68 0.68 27.80
CA GLU A 321 10.60 -0.29 26.73
C GLU A 321 11.68 -0.02 25.66
N ARG A 322 12.41 -1.08 25.30
CA ARG A 322 13.50 -1.09 24.32
C ARG A 322 13.33 -2.28 23.36
N PRO A 323 12.24 -2.32 22.55
CA PRO A 323 11.93 -3.50 21.73
C PRO A 323 13.00 -3.80 20.68
N PHE A 324 13.83 -2.81 20.34
CA PHE A 324 14.93 -2.96 19.36
C PHE A 324 16.30 -3.09 20.01
N ALA A 325 16.39 -3.27 21.34
CA ALA A 325 17.65 -3.54 22.03
C ALA A 325 18.18 -4.90 21.57
N GLY A 326 19.34 -4.91 20.91
CA GLY A 326 19.94 -6.12 20.35
C GLY A 326 19.47 -6.47 18.93
N ALA A 327 18.69 -5.61 18.26
CA ALA A 327 18.43 -5.77 16.84
C ALA A 327 19.76 -5.74 16.07
N GLU A 328 19.98 -6.75 15.20
CA GLU A 328 21.16 -6.78 14.34
C GLU A 328 21.18 -5.54 13.45
N GLU A 329 22.30 -4.82 13.45
CA GLU A 329 22.52 -3.75 12.47
C GLU A 329 22.57 -4.35 11.07
N MET A 330 21.86 -3.73 10.12
CA MET A 330 21.91 -4.15 8.72
C MET A 330 23.38 -4.18 8.25
N LYS A 331 23.79 -5.30 7.64
CA LYS A 331 25.11 -5.43 7.02
C LYS A 331 25.18 -4.48 5.82
N PHE A 332 26.06 -3.51 5.90
CA PHE A 332 26.32 -2.56 4.80
C PHE A 332 27.83 -2.48 4.53
N ASN A 333 28.16 -2.08 3.30
CA ASN A 333 29.54 -1.84 2.93
C ASN A 333 30.08 -0.60 3.69
N PRO A 334 31.15 -0.74 4.49
CA PRO A 334 31.73 0.38 5.24
C PRO A 334 32.35 1.46 4.33
N ASN A 335 32.64 1.14 3.07
CA ASN A 335 33.25 2.04 2.08
C ASN A 335 32.19 2.73 1.19
N GLY A 336 30.91 2.62 1.51
CA GLY A 336 29.82 3.30 0.81
C GLY A 336 30.00 4.82 0.80
N LYS A 337 29.53 5.45 -0.25
CA LYS A 337 29.55 6.91 -0.41
C LYS A 337 28.13 7.45 -0.59
N VAL A 338 27.91 8.72 -0.30
CA VAL A 338 26.60 9.39 -0.48
C VAL A 338 26.06 9.23 -1.91
N ILE A 339 26.94 9.19 -2.91
CA ILE A 339 26.56 8.96 -4.31
C ILE A 339 25.93 7.59 -4.53
N ASP A 340 26.22 6.58 -3.68
CA ASP A 340 25.64 5.24 -3.76
C ASP A 340 24.18 5.19 -3.23
N LEU A 341 23.69 6.29 -2.66
CA LEU A 341 22.29 6.54 -2.36
C LEU A 341 21.63 7.40 -3.46
N ILE A 342 22.28 8.50 -3.83
CA ILE A 342 21.66 9.53 -4.70
C ILE A 342 21.58 9.07 -6.17
N ILE A 343 22.64 8.47 -6.70
CA ILE A 343 22.70 8.05 -8.12
C ILE A 343 21.62 6.99 -8.44
N PRO A 344 21.43 5.91 -7.63
CA PRO A 344 20.36 4.95 -7.90
C PRO A 344 18.95 5.55 -7.91
N VAL A 345 18.67 6.52 -7.03
CA VAL A 345 17.38 7.22 -7.02
C VAL A 345 17.21 8.06 -8.29
N ILE A 346 18.23 8.80 -8.71
CA ILE A 346 18.21 9.57 -9.95
C ILE A 346 17.98 8.66 -11.16
N ILE A 347 18.68 7.53 -11.24
CA ILE A 347 18.52 6.52 -12.30
C ILE A 347 17.07 5.99 -12.30
N LEU A 348 16.50 5.70 -11.13
CA LEU A 348 15.12 5.24 -11.01
C LEU A 348 14.12 6.29 -11.51
N ILE A 349 14.26 7.53 -11.06
CA ILE A 349 13.37 8.63 -11.48
C ILE A 349 13.47 8.85 -12.99
N ILE A 350 14.67 8.93 -13.55
CA ILE A 350 14.88 9.11 -15.00
C ILE A 350 14.33 7.91 -15.76
N GLY A 351 14.57 6.69 -15.28
CA GLY A 351 14.05 5.47 -15.89
C GLY A 351 12.52 5.44 -15.91
N CYS A 352 11.87 5.72 -14.78
CA CYS A 352 10.40 5.73 -14.69
C CYS A 352 9.78 6.86 -15.52
N VAL A 353 10.31 8.10 -15.44
CA VAL A 353 9.84 9.23 -16.27
C VAL A 353 10.03 8.91 -17.77
N GLY A 354 11.19 8.35 -18.14
CA GLY A 354 11.43 7.90 -19.50
C GLY A 354 10.48 6.80 -19.94
N GLY A 355 10.14 5.85 -19.05
CA GLY A 355 9.15 4.79 -19.28
C GLY A 355 7.75 5.35 -19.50
N LEU A 356 7.31 6.32 -18.68
CA LEU A 356 6.02 6.99 -18.85
C LEU A 356 5.94 7.76 -20.17
N ILE A 357 6.98 8.53 -20.52
CA ILE A 357 7.06 9.24 -21.80
C ILE A 357 7.03 8.26 -22.97
N TYR A 358 7.76 7.14 -22.88
CA TYR A 358 7.77 6.11 -23.91
C TYR A 358 6.41 5.42 -24.06
N ALA A 359 5.72 5.13 -22.96
CA ALA A 359 4.35 4.62 -22.99
C ALA A 359 3.42 5.58 -23.73
N GLY A 360 3.45 6.86 -23.40
CA GLY A 360 2.63 7.86 -24.08
C GLY A 360 3.00 8.08 -25.56
N TYR A 361 4.28 7.89 -25.94
CA TYR A 361 4.69 7.85 -27.35
C TYR A 361 4.04 6.67 -28.09
N LEU A 362 4.04 5.48 -27.48
CA LEU A 362 3.39 4.30 -28.06
C LEU A 362 1.88 4.50 -28.23
N ASN A 363 1.25 5.28 -27.34
CA ASN A 363 -0.16 5.64 -27.38
C ASN A 363 -0.45 6.87 -28.27
N GLY A 364 0.49 7.23 -29.16
CA GLY A 364 0.29 8.24 -30.21
C GLY A 364 0.60 9.67 -29.82
N GLY A 365 1.17 9.94 -28.64
CA GLY A 365 1.66 11.27 -28.26
C GLY A 365 2.82 11.72 -29.15
N THR A 366 2.75 12.95 -29.69
CA THR A 366 3.76 13.52 -30.60
C THR A 366 4.60 14.61 -29.94
N THR A 367 4.06 15.26 -28.92
CA THR A 367 4.76 16.25 -28.08
C THR A 367 5.03 15.68 -26.69
N LEU A 368 6.02 16.22 -25.97
CA LEU A 368 6.28 15.80 -24.59
C LEU A 368 5.04 15.90 -23.69
N LEU A 369 4.21 16.92 -23.91
CA LEU A 369 2.99 17.10 -23.14
C LEU A 369 1.94 16.02 -23.47
N GLU A 370 1.75 15.72 -24.77
CA GLU A 370 0.87 14.64 -25.22
C GLU A 370 1.38 13.27 -24.78
N MET A 371 2.69 13.02 -24.82
CA MET A 371 3.29 11.77 -24.32
C MET A 371 3.02 11.58 -22.82
N PHE A 372 3.06 12.67 -22.04
CA PHE A 372 2.69 12.62 -20.62
C PHE A 372 1.18 12.48 -20.41
N ALA A 373 0.38 13.08 -21.28
CA ALA A 373 -1.09 13.00 -21.23
C ALA A 373 -1.61 11.59 -21.60
N ASN A 374 -0.98 10.97 -22.60
CA ASN A 374 -1.36 9.65 -23.14
C ASN A 374 -0.57 8.51 -22.49
N THR A 375 0.06 8.74 -21.32
CA THR A 375 0.88 7.71 -20.68
C THR A 375 0.03 6.59 -20.10
N ASP A 376 0.54 5.36 -20.21
CA ASP A 376 0.09 4.21 -19.47
C ASP A 376 1.09 3.88 -18.35
N ALA A 377 0.68 4.06 -17.11
CA ALA A 377 1.54 3.81 -15.96
C ALA A 377 1.73 2.31 -15.67
N PHE A 378 0.80 1.44 -16.09
CA PHE A 378 0.94 -0.02 -15.94
C PHE A 378 2.07 -0.57 -16.82
N PHE A 379 2.33 0.05 -17.95
CA PHE A 379 3.48 -0.26 -18.79
C PHE A 379 4.70 0.60 -18.42
N GLY A 380 4.53 1.91 -18.29
CA GLY A 380 5.63 2.86 -18.18
C GLY A 380 6.46 2.72 -16.92
N LEU A 381 5.83 2.51 -15.76
CA LEU A 381 6.55 2.37 -14.49
C LEU A 381 7.33 1.05 -14.38
N PRO A 382 6.76 -0.14 -14.68
CA PRO A 382 7.51 -1.39 -14.69
C PRO A 382 8.64 -1.39 -15.71
N PHE A 383 8.39 -0.91 -16.92
CA PHE A 383 9.41 -0.83 -17.97
C PHE A 383 10.56 0.09 -17.55
N GLY A 384 10.25 1.30 -17.09
CA GLY A 384 11.25 2.27 -16.64
C GLY A 384 12.05 1.81 -15.43
N SER A 385 11.40 1.22 -14.44
CA SER A 385 12.09 0.67 -13.25
C SER A 385 12.94 -0.56 -13.59
N GLY A 386 12.52 -1.39 -14.54
CA GLY A 386 13.30 -2.53 -15.04
C GLY A 386 14.62 -2.06 -15.69
N ILE A 387 14.55 -1.06 -16.55
CA ILE A 387 15.77 -0.42 -17.12
C ILE A 387 16.62 0.19 -16.00
N ALA A 388 16.01 0.93 -15.09
CA ALA A 388 16.70 1.54 -13.97
C ALA A 388 17.39 0.49 -13.08
N LEU A 389 16.76 -0.66 -12.83
CA LEU A 389 17.34 -1.76 -12.07
C LEU A 389 18.60 -2.31 -12.76
N ILE A 390 18.52 -2.57 -14.07
CA ILE A 390 19.67 -3.03 -14.86
C ILE A 390 20.82 -2.02 -14.79
N ILE A 391 20.54 -0.74 -14.99
CA ILE A 391 21.55 0.32 -14.92
C ILE A 391 22.15 0.41 -13.50
N ASN A 392 21.35 0.26 -12.45
CA ASN A 392 21.81 0.23 -11.06
C ASN A 392 22.71 -0.98 -10.79
N PHE A 393 22.39 -2.17 -11.30
CA PHE A 393 23.29 -3.32 -11.19
C PHE A 393 24.66 -3.03 -11.87
N ILE A 394 24.63 -2.49 -13.09
CA ILE A 394 25.86 -2.11 -13.82
C ILE A 394 26.64 -1.06 -13.02
N TYR A 395 25.95 -0.04 -12.48
CA TYR A 395 26.57 0.99 -11.64
C TYR A 395 27.31 0.38 -10.44
N PHE A 396 26.66 -0.50 -9.66
CA PHE A 396 27.29 -1.09 -8.49
C PHE A 396 28.41 -2.08 -8.83
N ILE A 397 28.34 -2.77 -9.97
CA ILE A 397 29.44 -3.61 -10.50
C ILE A 397 30.65 -2.74 -10.86
N ILE A 398 30.47 -1.66 -11.60
CA ILE A 398 31.54 -0.73 -11.99
C ILE A 398 32.16 -0.08 -10.73
N ARG A 399 31.32 0.32 -9.77
CA ARG A 399 31.73 0.89 -8.49
C ARG A 399 32.48 -0.12 -7.60
N ARG A 400 32.39 -1.40 -7.88
CA ARG A 400 32.93 -2.50 -7.04
C ARG A 400 32.51 -2.37 -5.57
N SER A 401 31.32 -1.84 -5.31
CA SER A 401 30.79 -1.62 -3.96
C SER A 401 30.30 -2.91 -3.33
N MET A 402 29.92 -3.91 -4.13
CA MET A 402 29.44 -5.22 -3.68
C MET A 402 29.95 -6.31 -4.62
N LYS A 403 30.07 -7.54 -4.11
CA LYS A 403 30.32 -8.72 -4.95
C LYS A 403 29.08 -9.07 -5.75
N PHE A 404 29.26 -9.75 -6.89
CA PHE A 404 28.15 -10.13 -7.75
C PHE A 404 27.11 -11.01 -7.02
N THR A 405 27.57 -11.92 -6.16
CA THR A 405 26.67 -12.75 -5.34
C THR A 405 25.84 -11.89 -4.37
N GLU A 406 26.44 -10.90 -3.73
CA GLU A 406 25.76 -9.98 -2.82
C GLU A 406 24.71 -9.10 -3.56
N LEU A 407 25.01 -8.74 -4.82
CA LEU A 407 24.05 -8.06 -5.70
C LEU A 407 22.85 -8.95 -6.01
N MET A 408 23.09 -10.23 -6.33
CA MET A 408 22.01 -11.18 -6.63
C MET A 408 21.17 -11.52 -5.40
N ASP A 409 21.76 -11.53 -4.20
CA ASP A 409 21.03 -11.71 -2.94
C ASP A 409 20.03 -10.56 -2.67
N CYS A 410 20.25 -9.38 -3.27
CA CYS A 410 19.31 -8.25 -3.14
C CYS A 410 17.96 -8.51 -3.84
N LEU A 411 17.90 -9.41 -4.84
CA LEU A 411 16.66 -9.75 -5.55
C LEU A 411 15.62 -10.38 -4.61
N PRO A 412 15.90 -11.53 -3.96
CA PRO A 412 14.94 -12.13 -3.05
C PRO A 412 14.69 -11.27 -1.80
N GLU A 413 15.66 -10.46 -1.38
CA GLU A 413 15.53 -9.60 -0.22
C GLU A 413 14.62 -8.41 -0.51
N GLY A 414 14.74 -7.79 -1.70
CA GLY A 414 13.84 -6.73 -2.16
C GLY A 414 12.41 -7.23 -2.33
N PHE A 415 12.22 -8.45 -2.87
CA PHE A 415 10.91 -9.08 -2.94
C PHE A 415 10.29 -9.25 -1.53
N LYS A 416 11.05 -9.80 -0.58
CA LYS A 416 10.59 -9.96 0.81
C LYS A 416 10.17 -8.64 1.46
N GLN A 417 10.85 -7.55 1.15
CA GLN A 417 10.53 -6.22 1.68
C GLN A 417 9.17 -5.74 1.19
N MET A 418 8.76 -6.08 -0.03
CA MET A 418 7.49 -5.68 -0.63
C MET A 418 6.33 -6.64 -0.34
N VAL A 419 6.58 -7.84 0.23
CA VAL A 419 5.53 -8.83 0.52
C VAL A 419 4.35 -8.26 1.31
N PRO A 420 4.52 -7.45 2.36
CA PRO A 420 3.39 -6.87 3.09
C PRO A 420 2.48 -6.02 2.19
N ALA A 421 3.06 -5.12 1.40
CA ALA A 421 2.33 -4.28 0.46
C ALA A 421 1.61 -5.12 -0.62
N ILE A 422 2.30 -6.10 -1.18
CA ILE A 422 1.74 -7.01 -2.21
C ILE A 422 0.52 -7.76 -1.66
N LEU A 423 0.59 -8.32 -0.45
CA LEU A 423 -0.53 -9.04 0.17
C LEU A 423 -1.75 -8.13 0.39
N ILE A 424 -1.52 -6.92 0.90
CA ILE A 424 -2.59 -5.94 1.10
C ILE A 424 -3.26 -5.60 -0.22
N LEU A 425 -2.48 -5.31 -1.27
CA LEU A 425 -3.00 -5.00 -2.60
C LEU A 425 -3.81 -6.16 -3.19
N CYS A 426 -3.32 -7.40 -3.12
CA CYS A 426 -4.03 -8.57 -3.61
C CYS A 426 -5.43 -8.68 -2.97
N PHE A 427 -5.52 -8.53 -1.65
CA PHE A 427 -6.81 -8.60 -0.96
C PHE A 427 -7.67 -7.36 -1.21
N ALA A 428 -7.09 -6.16 -1.27
CA ALA A 428 -7.81 -4.92 -1.56
C ALA A 428 -8.43 -4.94 -2.96
N TRP A 429 -7.68 -5.38 -3.97
CA TRP A 429 -8.21 -5.56 -5.33
C TRP A 429 -9.30 -6.62 -5.39
N THR A 430 -9.14 -7.72 -4.64
CA THR A 430 -10.17 -8.78 -4.56
C THR A 430 -11.45 -8.27 -3.91
N ILE A 431 -11.36 -7.57 -2.78
CA ILE A 431 -12.53 -6.95 -2.13
C ILE A 431 -13.16 -5.92 -3.08
N GLY A 432 -12.35 -5.08 -3.73
CA GLY A 432 -12.79 -4.11 -4.73
C GLY A 432 -13.52 -4.78 -5.88
N GLY A 433 -12.96 -5.83 -6.46
CA GLY A 433 -13.55 -6.60 -7.56
C GLY A 433 -14.89 -7.21 -7.20
N VAL A 434 -14.99 -7.94 -6.07
CA VAL A 434 -16.27 -8.52 -5.62
C VAL A 434 -17.28 -7.43 -5.29
N THR A 435 -16.87 -6.35 -4.62
CA THR A 435 -17.76 -5.28 -4.19
C THR A 435 -18.28 -4.46 -5.38
N ARG A 436 -17.41 -4.13 -6.33
CA ARG A 436 -17.74 -3.31 -7.51
C ARG A 436 -18.52 -4.11 -8.53
N TYR A 437 -17.94 -5.20 -9.02
CA TYR A 437 -18.51 -5.94 -10.15
C TYR A 437 -19.48 -7.04 -9.70
N GLY A 438 -19.18 -7.71 -8.60
CA GLY A 438 -20.01 -8.82 -8.11
C GLY A 438 -21.26 -8.36 -7.36
N LEU A 439 -21.19 -7.31 -6.57
CA LEU A 439 -22.27 -6.86 -5.68
C LEU A 439 -22.86 -5.50 -6.05
N GLY A 440 -22.36 -4.80 -7.06
CA GLY A 440 -22.93 -3.52 -7.51
C GLY A 440 -22.92 -2.43 -6.42
N ALA A 441 -21.84 -2.31 -5.66
CA ALA A 441 -21.74 -1.28 -4.63
C ALA A 441 -21.74 0.15 -5.21
N PRO A 442 -21.08 0.43 -6.36
CA PRO A 442 -21.17 1.75 -7.00
C PRO A 442 -22.60 2.14 -7.34
N GLU A 443 -23.41 1.22 -7.90
CA GLU A 443 -24.81 1.46 -8.26
C GLU A 443 -25.67 1.74 -7.03
N PHE A 444 -25.43 1.03 -5.92
CA PHE A 444 -26.09 1.30 -4.64
C PHE A 444 -25.76 2.70 -4.11
N VAL A 445 -24.48 3.08 -4.13
CA VAL A 445 -24.03 4.40 -3.66
C VAL A 445 -24.54 5.51 -4.57
N ALA A 446 -24.48 5.34 -5.89
CA ALA A 446 -25.03 6.30 -6.86
C ALA A 446 -26.51 6.57 -6.60
N GLY A 447 -27.31 5.50 -6.37
CA GLY A 447 -28.72 5.64 -6.01
C GLY A 447 -28.98 6.41 -4.71
N ILE A 448 -28.05 6.36 -3.74
CA ILE A 448 -28.13 7.22 -2.55
C ILE A 448 -27.80 8.67 -2.92
N VAL A 449 -26.74 8.89 -3.69
CA VAL A 449 -26.22 10.23 -4.04
C VAL A 449 -27.22 11.00 -4.90
N GLU A 450 -27.89 10.36 -5.85
CA GLU A 450 -28.94 10.98 -6.66
C GLU A 450 -30.07 11.60 -5.83
N ASN A 451 -30.32 11.06 -4.64
CA ASN A 451 -31.31 11.57 -3.71
C ASN A 451 -30.77 12.67 -2.76
N ILE A 452 -29.50 13.01 -2.88
CA ILE A 452 -28.86 14.04 -2.08
C ILE A 452 -29.00 15.40 -2.76
N GLY A 453 -29.56 16.39 -2.05
CA GLY A 453 -29.70 17.74 -2.57
C GLY A 453 -28.37 18.44 -2.89
N PRO A 454 -28.33 19.45 -3.79
CA PRO A 454 -27.09 20.10 -4.26
C PRO A 454 -26.20 20.65 -3.15
N GLY A 455 -26.78 21.12 -2.05
CA GLY A 455 -26.02 21.62 -0.91
C GLY A 455 -25.20 20.53 -0.20
N LEU A 456 -25.68 19.31 -0.17
CA LEU A 456 -24.96 18.19 0.42
C LEU A 456 -23.93 17.61 -0.57
N HIS A 457 -24.18 17.70 -1.88
CA HIS A 457 -23.22 17.30 -2.91
C HIS A 457 -21.88 18.04 -2.78
N ASN A 458 -21.91 19.35 -2.55
CA ASN A 458 -20.71 20.17 -2.33
C ASN A 458 -19.98 19.83 -1.01
N MET A 459 -20.65 19.19 -0.06
CA MET A 459 -20.06 18.74 1.21
C MET A 459 -19.48 17.32 1.12
N LEU A 460 -19.80 16.57 0.06
CA LEU A 460 -19.36 15.17 -0.09
C LEU A 460 -17.83 14.98 0.04
N PRO A 461 -16.95 15.83 -0.51
CA PRO A 461 -15.51 15.66 -0.30
C PRO A 461 -15.11 15.66 1.18
N ALA A 462 -15.70 16.53 2.01
CA ALA A 462 -15.44 16.55 3.44
C ALA A 462 -15.96 15.29 4.15
N ILE A 463 -17.13 14.80 3.74
CA ILE A 463 -17.72 13.56 4.27
C ILE A 463 -16.85 12.37 3.87
N VAL A 464 -16.45 12.28 2.60
CA VAL A 464 -15.55 11.23 2.08
C VAL A 464 -14.21 11.24 2.83
N PHE A 465 -13.65 12.42 3.11
CA PHE A 465 -12.43 12.53 3.91
C PHE A 465 -12.60 11.89 5.29
N LEU A 466 -13.70 12.16 6.01
CA LEU A 466 -13.96 11.56 7.31
C LEU A 466 -14.17 10.04 7.24
N ILE A 467 -14.87 9.58 6.23
CA ILE A 467 -15.06 8.14 5.99
C ILE A 467 -13.71 7.49 5.72
N ALA A 468 -12.89 8.07 4.85
CA ALA A 468 -11.55 7.57 4.54
C ALA A 468 -10.64 7.58 5.77
N CYS A 469 -10.69 8.63 6.62
CA CYS A 469 -9.99 8.64 7.91
C CYS A 469 -10.43 7.49 8.82
N GLY A 470 -11.73 7.27 8.95
CA GLY A 470 -12.28 6.18 9.75
C GLY A 470 -11.87 4.80 9.22
N LEU A 471 -11.94 4.60 7.91
CA LEU A 471 -11.54 3.36 7.26
C LEU A 471 -10.03 3.11 7.39
N GLY A 472 -9.20 4.09 7.08
CA GLY A 472 -7.74 4.00 7.19
C GLY A 472 -7.30 3.70 8.63
N PHE A 473 -7.91 4.38 9.62
CA PHE A 473 -7.69 4.09 11.03
C PHE A 473 -8.05 2.65 11.41
N ALA A 474 -9.18 2.19 10.90
CA ALA A 474 -9.75 0.89 11.21
C ALA A 474 -8.99 -0.27 10.59
N THR A 475 -8.57 -0.12 9.33
CA THR A 475 -7.86 -1.15 8.58
C THR A 475 -6.36 -1.11 8.80
N GLY A 476 -5.82 0.02 9.25
CA GLY A 476 -4.38 0.25 9.36
C GLY A 476 -3.66 0.23 8.02
N THR A 477 -4.38 0.59 6.93
CA THR A 477 -3.78 0.68 5.60
C THR A 477 -4.45 1.77 4.76
N SER A 478 -3.64 2.70 4.28
CA SER A 478 -4.09 3.68 3.30
C SER A 478 -4.44 3.02 1.96
N TRP A 479 -3.65 2.03 1.54
CA TRP A 479 -3.81 1.34 0.27
C TRP A 479 -5.12 0.57 0.18
N GLY A 480 -5.47 -0.18 1.22
CA GLY A 480 -6.78 -0.85 1.31
C GLY A 480 -7.93 0.14 1.33
N THR A 481 -7.75 1.28 2.00
CA THR A 481 -8.79 2.31 2.12
C THR A 481 -9.09 2.98 0.78
N PHE A 482 -8.07 3.50 0.08
CA PHE A 482 -8.34 4.13 -1.21
C PHE A 482 -8.73 3.11 -2.28
N GLY A 483 -8.22 1.87 -2.21
CA GLY A 483 -8.61 0.78 -3.09
C GLY A 483 -10.11 0.48 -3.08
N ILE A 484 -10.76 0.65 -1.92
CA ILE A 484 -12.21 0.48 -1.76
C ILE A 484 -12.96 1.75 -2.14
N LEU A 485 -12.50 2.91 -1.68
CA LEU A 485 -13.27 4.15 -1.78
C LEU A 485 -13.15 4.84 -3.13
N LEU A 486 -12.01 4.76 -3.82
CA LEU A 486 -11.83 5.47 -5.09
C LEU A 486 -12.84 5.06 -6.16
N PRO A 487 -13.12 3.76 -6.40
CA PRO A 487 -14.16 3.38 -7.35
C PRO A 487 -15.52 4.02 -7.04
N ILE A 488 -15.90 4.03 -5.76
CA ILE A 488 -17.15 4.63 -5.30
C ILE A 488 -17.16 6.15 -5.53
N VAL A 489 -16.06 6.81 -5.21
CA VAL A 489 -15.91 8.28 -5.35
C VAL A 489 -15.92 8.69 -6.82
N LEU A 490 -15.32 7.88 -7.70
CA LEU A 490 -15.41 8.12 -9.15
C LEU A 490 -16.86 8.16 -9.63
N GLU A 491 -17.66 7.18 -9.26
CA GLU A 491 -19.09 7.12 -9.65
C GLU A 491 -19.92 8.26 -9.04
N ILE A 492 -19.66 8.63 -7.79
CA ILE A 492 -20.35 9.72 -7.09
C ILE A 492 -20.19 11.06 -7.83
N PHE A 493 -18.99 11.36 -8.33
CA PHE A 493 -18.66 12.67 -8.88
C PHE A 493 -18.67 12.73 -10.42
N THR A 494 -19.02 11.64 -11.12
CA THR A 494 -19.12 11.59 -12.59
C THR A 494 -20.56 11.34 -13.03
N PRO A 495 -21.40 12.38 -13.13
CA PRO A 495 -22.75 12.23 -13.67
C PRO A 495 -22.72 11.64 -15.08
N GLY A 496 -23.39 10.51 -15.29
CA GLY A 496 -23.39 9.78 -16.58
C GLY A 496 -22.42 8.61 -16.65
N GLY A 497 -21.74 8.29 -15.54
CA GLY A 497 -20.83 7.16 -15.39
C GLY A 497 -19.37 7.51 -15.75
N PHE A 498 -18.47 6.93 -14.98
CA PHE A 498 -17.02 7.16 -15.13
C PHE A 498 -16.49 6.69 -16.51
N ASP A 499 -17.03 5.61 -17.03
CA ASP A 499 -16.62 5.03 -18.32
C ASP A 499 -16.86 5.96 -19.53
N ASN A 500 -17.72 6.97 -19.38
CA ASN A 500 -17.99 7.98 -20.41
C ASN A 500 -17.16 9.26 -20.26
N LEU A 501 -16.30 9.34 -19.23
CA LEU A 501 -15.48 10.52 -18.97
C LEU A 501 -14.29 10.55 -19.94
N THR A 502 -14.02 11.74 -20.50
CA THR A 502 -12.83 11.99 -21.36
C THR A 502 -11.87 12.91 -20.65
N VAL A 503 -10.60 12.94 -21.09
CA VAL A 503 -9.56 13.83 -20.54
C VAL A 503 -9.99 15.30 -20.58
N ASP A 504 -10.64 15.73 -21.67
CA ASP A 504 -11.13 17.09 -21.81
C ASP A 504 -12.27 17.41 -20.83
N ALA A 505 -13.12 16.42 -20.56
CA ALA A 505 -14.24 16.55 -19.63
C ALA A 505 -13.78 16.68 -18.17
N LEU A 506 -12.58 16.23 -17.82
CA LEU A 506 -12.03 16.37 -16.46
C LEU A 506 -11.98 17.83 -15.98
N ASN A 507 -11.82 18.79 -16.91
CA ASN A 507 -11.81 20.22 -16.57
C ASN A 507 -13.18 20.74 -16.10
N ASN A 508 -14.25 20.04 -16.45
CA ASN A 508 -15.63 20.43 -16.14
C ASN A 508 -16.15 19.79 -14.84
N VAL A 509 -15.35 18.95 -14.18
CA VAL A 509 -15.74 18.24 -12.95
C VAL A 509 -14.67 18.46 -11.84
N PRO A 510 -14.41 19.73 -11.45
CA PRO A 510 -13.36 20.00 -10.45
C PRO A 510 -13.65 19.34 -9.09
N ILE A 511 -14.90 19.14 -8.73
CA ILE A 511 -15.31 18.50 -7.48
C ILE A 511 -14.85 17.03 -7.40
N LEU A 512 -14.72 16.33 -8.53
CA LEU A 512 -14.14 14.99 -8.60
C LEU A 512 -12.71 14.98 -8.08
N MET A 513 -11.88 15.95 -8.52
CA MET A 513 -10.49 16.04 -8.07
C MET A 513 -10.41 16.31 -6.56
N VAL A 514 -11.32 17.11 -6.03
CA VAL A 514 -11.44 17.37 -4.58
C VAL A 514 -11.85 16.09 -3.85
N GLY A 515 -12.81 15.33 -4.37
CA GLY A 515 -13.26 14.06 -3.80
C GLY A 515 -12.15 13.01 -3.77
N ILE A 516 -11.38 12.90 -4.85
CA ILE A 516 -10.21 11.99 -4.91
C ILE A 516 -9.13 12.43 -3.95
N GLY A 517 -8.79 13.73 -3.93
CA GLY A 517 -7.83 14.28 -2.97
C GLY A 517 -8.26 14.06 -1.51
N ALA A 518 -9.56 14.17 -1.23
CA ALA A 518 -10.16 13.90 0.07
C ALA A 518 -10.06 12.41 0.45
N THR A 519 -10.33 11.51 -0.49
CA THR A 519 -10.20 10.06 -0.30
C THR A 519 -8.77 9.68 0.05
N LEU A 520 -7.83 10.12 -0.77
CA LEU A 520 -6.41 9.82 -0.61
C LEU A 520 -5.84 10.44 0.68
N GLY A 521 -6.17 11.72 0.94
CA GLY A 521 -5.76 12.41 2.15
C GLY A 521 -6.35 11.82 3.42
N GLY A 522 -7.62 11.41 3.37
CA GLY A 522 -8.30 10.73 4.47
C GLY A 522 -7.72 9.35 4.75
N ALA A 523 -7.42 8.58 3.70
CA ALA A 523 -6.79 7.26 3.82
C ALA A 523 -5.43 7.37 4.54
N VAL A 524 -4.58 8.31 4.13
CA VAL A 524 -3.28 8.57 4.77
C VAL A 524 -3.45 9.08 6.20
N CYS A 525 -4.40 9.97 6.46
CA CYS A 525 -4.68 10.46 7.80
C CYS A 525 -5.10 9.35 8.76
N GLY A 526 -6.02 8.49 8.32
CA GLY A 526 -6.49 7.34 9.10
C GLY A 526 -5.36 6.37 9.42
N ASP A 527 -4.55 6.08 8.44
CA ASP A 527 -3.36 5.23 8.54
C ASP A 527 -2.37 5.78 9.59
N HIS A 528 -1.99 7.05 9.50
CA HIS A 528 -1.13 7.73 10.47
C HIS A 528 -1.68 7.73 11.90
N CYS A 529 -3.00 7.66 12.09
CA CYS A 529 -3.62 7.59 13.41
C CYS A 529 -3.72 6.17 13.96
N SER A 530 -3.56 5.15 13.11
CA SER A 530 -3.84 3.75 13.44
C SER A 530 -2.68 3.06 14.16
N PRO A 531 -2.94 2.41 15.31
CA PRO A 531 -1.91 1.62 16.00
C PRO A 531 -1.60 0.28 15.29
N ILE A 532 -2.38 -0.12 14.30
CA ILE A 532 -2.16 -1.34 13.51
C ILE A 532 -1.64 -1.04 12.11
N SER A 533 -1.33 0.23 11.82
CA SER A 533 -0.81 0.66 10.53
C SER A 533 0.57 0.06 10.26
N ASP A 534 0.72 -0.44 9.05
CA ASP A 534 1.98 -0.97 8.55
C ASP A 534 3.05 0.15 8.42
N THR A 535 2.69 1.34 7.92
CA THR A 535 3.62 2.48 7.81
C THR A 535 4.04 3.00 9.19
N THR A 536 3.09 3.10 10.14
CA THR A 536 3.37 3.50 11.53
C THR A 536 4.27 2.49 12.25
N ILE A 537 4.09 1.18 12.00
CA ILE A 537 4.98 0.13 12.51
C ILE A 537 6.39 0.27 11.89
N MET A 538 6.48 0.53 10.58
CA MET A 538 7.76 0.70 9.88
C MET A 538 8.49 1.97 10.33
N ALA A 539 7.79 3.09 10.55
CA ALA A 539 8.35 4.32 11.11
C ALA A 539 8.92 4.09 12.51
N SER A 540 8.17 3.36 13.34
CA SER A 540 8.63 2.95 14.69
C SER A 540 9.91 2.10 14.61
N SER A 541 9.96 1.16 13.68
CA SER A 541 11.11 0.26 13.47
C SER A 541 12.33 1.03 12.95
N GLY A 542 12.16 1.86 11.92
CA GLY A 542 13.24 2.69 11.35
C GLY A 542 13.85 3.64 12.38
N ALA A 543 13.01 4.32 13.14
CA ALA A 543 13.43 5.20 14.23
C ALA A 543 13.89 4.44 15.48
N GLN A 544 13.64 3.13 15.58
CA GLN A 544 13.79 2.33 16.80
C GLN A 544 13.06 2.95 18.00
N CYS A 545 11.83 3.38 17.78
CA CYS A 545 10.93 3.93 18.78
C CYS A 545 9.99 2.83 19.29
N TYR A 546 9.64 2.86 20.57
CA TYR A 546 8.55 2.01 21.06
C TYR A 546 7.25 2.40 20.34
N HIS A 547 6.61 1.43 19.68
CA HIS A 547 5.51 1.67 18.75
C HIS A 547 4.35 2.46 19.37
N ILE A 548 3.94 2.11 20.59
CA ILE A 548 2.85 2.82 21.29
C ILE A 548 3.22 4.28 21.60
N ASN A 549 4.51 4.57 21.87
CA ASN A 549 4.96 5.95 22.06
C ASN A 549 4.83 6.74 20.75
N HIS A 550 5.20 6.13 19.62
CA HIS A 550 5.04 6.77 18.32
C HIS A 550 3.56 7.09 18.05
N VAL A 551 2.67 6.11 18.15
CA VAL A 551 1.23 6.30 17.94
C VAL A 551 0.68 7.41 18.83
N ASN A 552 0.93 7.35 20.15
CA ASN A 552 0.41 8.34 21.10
C ASN A 552 0.93 9.75 20.87
N THR A 553 2.19 9.90 20.43
CA THR A 553 2.80 11.21 20.19
C THR A 553 2.42 11.80 18.83
N GLN A 554 2.17 10.97 17.82
CA GLN A 554 1.76 11.38 16.48
C GLN A 554 0.30 11.82 16.45
N LEU A 555 -0.58 11.12 17.14
CA LEU A 555 -2.03 11.31 17.08
C LEU A 555 -2.48 12.77 17.23
N PRO A 556 -2.03 13.58 18.22
CA PRO A 556 -2.43 14.98 18.30
C PRO A 556 -1.99 15.82 17.09
N TYR A 557 -0.85 15.50 16.47
CA TYR A 557 -0.36 16.20 15.29
C TYR A 557 -1.19 15.86 14.07
N ALA A 558 -1.41 14.58 13.83
CA ALA A 558 -2.25 14.08 12.74
C ALA A 558 -3.67 14.62 12.82
N MET A 559 -4.28 14.59 14.03
CA MET A 559 -5.63 15.14 14.28
C MET A 559 -5.72 16.64 14.06
N THR A 560 -4.66 17.40 14.37
CA THR A 560 -4.61 18.85 14.09
C THR A 560 -4.66 19.11 12.59
N VAL A 561 -3.82 18.40 11.81
CA VAL A 561 -3.82 18.52 10.34
C VAL A 561 -5.12 18.00 9.74
N ALA A 562 -5.66 16.91 10.28
CA ALA A 562 -6.96 16.36 9.86
C ALA A 562 -8.10 17.37 10.04
N GLY A 563 -8.18 18.03 11.19
CA GLY A 563 -9.18 19.06 11.45
C GLY A 563 -9.07 20.25 10.50
N ILE A 564 -7.83 20.70 10.23
CA ILE A 564 -7.58 21.78 9.26
C ILE A 564 -7.97 21.30 7.84
N SER A 565 -7.61 20.09 7.45
CA SER A 565 -7.94 19.52 6.15
C SER A 565 -9.46 19.39 5.95
N PHE A 566 -10.16 18.89 6.96
CA PHE A 566 -11.62 18.78 6.94
C PHE A 566 -12.29 20.14 6.70
N VAL A 567 -11.90 21.17 7.47
CA VAL A 567 -12.43 22.52 7.30
C VAL A 567 -12.14 23.04 5.88
N ASN A 568 -10.96 22.79 5.35
CA ASN A 568 -10.61 23.22 3.99
C ASN A 568 -11.36 22.41 2.91
N TYR A 569 -11.69 21.13 3.11
CA TYR A 569 -12.60 20.41 2.20
C TYR A 569 -14.01 20.99 2.20
N VAL A 570 -14.53 21.39 3.38
CA VAL A 570 -15.81 22.10 3.46
C VAL A 570 -15.75 23.44 2.71
N ILE A 571 -14.73 24.24 2.97
CA ILE A 571 -14.55 25.53 2.28
C ILE A 571 -14.43 25.32 0.77
N THR A 572 -13.57 24.41 0.33
CA THR A 572 -13.34 24.14 -1.09
C THR A 572 -14.62 23.66 -1.78
N GLY A 573 -15.36 22.72 -1.17
CA GLY A 573 -16.64 22.28 -1.72
C GLY A 573 -17.63 23.42 -1.96
N LEU A 574 -17.62 24.45 -1.08
CA LEU A 574 -18.50 25.60 -1.22
C LEU A 574 -18.05 26.63 -2.27
N ILE A 575 -16.74 26.71 -2.56
CA ILE A 575 -16.19 27.80 -3.39
C ILE A 575 -15.55 27.33 -4.70
N ILE A 576 -15.37 26.03 -4.91
CA ILE A 576 -14.60 25.48 -6.05
C ILE A 576 -15.14 25.90 -7.41
N ASP A 577 -16.45 26.08 -7.52
CA ASP A 577 -17.13 26.51 -8.73
C ASP A 577 -16.92 28.01 -9.05
N TYR A 578 -16.44 28.81 -8.09
CA TYR A 578 -16.33 30.26 -8.18
C TYR A 578 -14.89 30.76 -8.21
N VAL A 579 -13.92 29.94 -7.74
CA VAL A 579 -12.52 30.38 -7.60
C VAL A 579 -11.54 29.37 -8.21
N PRO A 580 -10.40 29.85 -8.74
CA PRO A 580 -9.36 28.94 -9.22
C PRO A 580 -8.82 28.04 -8.11
N GLN A 581 -8.41 26.84 -8.46
CA GLN A 581 -7.81 25.83 -7.57
C GLN A 581 -6.72 26.40 -6.66
N ILE A 582 -5.86 27.25 -7.18
CA ILE A 582 -4.74 27.85 -6.42
C ILE A 582 -5.22 28.67 -5.23
N VAL A 583 -6.40 29.30 -5.32
CA VAL A 583 -6.98 30.06 -4.20
C VAL A 583 -7.36 29.12 -3.05
N CYS A 584 -7.98 27.99 -3.34
CA CYS A 584 -8.31 26.98 -2.35
C CYS A 584 -7.05 26.47 -1.63
N LEU A 585 -5.99 26.17 -2.38
CA LEU A 585 -4.72 25.73 -1.83
C LEU A 585 -4.07 26.81 -0.94
N VAL A 586 -4.07 28.09 -1.37
CA VAL A 586 -3.52 29.20 -0.58
C VAL A 586 -4.29 29.37 0.74
N ILE A 587 -5.63 29.26 0.71
CA ILE A 587 -6.46 29.30 1.92
C ILE A 587 -6.07 28.14 2.85
N ALA A 588 -5.91 26.93 2.33
CA ALA A 588 -5.53 25.77 3.12
C ALA A 588 -4.14 25.91 3.78
N ILE A 589 -3.17 26.45 3.06
CA ILE A 589 -1.85 26.76 3.62
C ILE A 589 -1.94 27.85 4.70
N ALA A 590 -2.66 28.93 4.42
CA ALA A 590 -2.82 30.06 5.36
C ALA A 590 -3.51 29.64 6.67
N THR A 591 -4.55 28.79 6.59
CA THR A 591 -5.24 28.25 7.78
C THR A 591 -4.30 27.36 8.60
N THR A 592 -3.44 26.58 7.97
CA THR A 592 -2.42 25.74 8.65
C THR A 592 -1.41 26.60 9.38
N VAL A 593 -0.81 27.58 8.68
CA VAL A 593 0.16 28.50 9.29
C VAL A 593 -0.47 29.29 10.45
N GLY A 594 -1.69 29.81 10.25
CA GLY A 594 -2.44 30.53 11.28
C GLY A 594 -2.68 29.69 12.53
N THR A 595 -3.14 28.45 12.36
CA THR A 595 -3.36 27.51 13.47
C THR A 595 -2.07 27.23 14.23
N MET A 596 -0.96 27.01 13.53
CA MET A 596 0.34 26.76 14.17
C MET A 596 0.88 27.98 14.92
N LEU A 597 0.64 29.19 14.42
CA LEU A 597 0.99 30.42 15.15
C LEU A 597 0.18 30.58 16.44
N VAL A 598 -1.10 30.24 16.43
CA VAL A 598 -1.96 30.23 17.62
C VAL A 598 -1.46 29.21 18.65
N ILE A 599 -1.20 27.97 18.22
CA ILE A 599 -0.66 26.91 19.09
C ILE A 599 0.69 27.35 19.69
N GLY A 600 1.57 27.97 18.90
CA GLY A 600 2.84 28.50 19.35
C GLY A 600 2.69 29.56 20.46
N LYS A 601 1.75 30.51 20.29
CA LYS A 601 1.46 31.53 21.29
C LYS A 601 0.91 30.94 22.59
N VAL A 602 -0.04 30.01 22.50
CA VAL A 602 -0.63 29.32 23.66
C VAL A 602 0.45 28.55 24.44
N ASN A 603 1.30 27.80 23.76
CA ASN A 603 2.42 27.08 24.38
C ASN A 603 3.41 28.04 25.10
N HIS A 604 3.71 29.17 24.49
CA HIS A 604 4.59 30.17 25.11
C HIS A 604 3.95 30.77 26.38
N SER A 605 2.66 31.10 26.32
CA SER A 605 1.92 31.63 27.48
C SER A 605 1.88 30.63 28.64
N MET A 606 1.63 29.35 28.38
CA MET A 606 1.64 28.30 29.41
C MET A 606 3.02 28.10 30.06
N ARG A 607 4.12 28.23 29.31
CA ARG A 607 5.49 28.19 29.85
C ARG A 607 5.75 29.34 30.82
N VAL A 608 5.30 30.54 30.48
CA VAL A 608 5.48 31.72 31.33
C VAL A 608 4.69 31.61 32.64
N HIS A 609 3.50 31.00 32.62
CA HIS A 609 2.67 30.80 33.82
C HIS A 609 3.15 29.65 34.71
N SER A 610 3.83 28.62 34.15
CA SER A 610 4.37 27.49 34.93
C SER A 610 5.70 27.80 35.63
N VAL A 611 6.34 28.92 35.30
CA VAL A 611 7.61 29.40 35.90
C VAL A 611 7.36 30.46 36.95
N ARG A 612 6.14 31.00 37.04
CA ARG A 612 5.66 31.84 38.14
C ARG A 612 4.93 30.98 39.17
#